data_a3e27bb299caa65af63fa2a84af3d5eb
#
_entry.id   a3e27bb299caa65af63fa2a84af3d5eb
#
_cell.length_a   1.000
_cell.length_b   1.000
_cell.length_c   1.000
_cell.angle_alpha   90.00
_cell.angle_beta   90.00
_cell.angle_gamma   90.00
#
_symmetry.space_group_name_H-M   'P 1'
#
loop_
_entity.id
_entity.type
_entity.pdbx_description
1 polymer ?
#
loop_
_entity_poly.entity_id
_entity_poly.type
_entity_poly.pdbx_seq_one_letter_code
_entity_poly.pdbx_strand_id
1 'polypeptide(L)'
;MRRLCLFSLVAFVCFTVSAQKISLDQFKNLKARNIGPAGMSGRITSIDAVHKNPSIIYLGAASGGVWKTENSGADWTPIFDDQPIQNIGALAIQQSNPSVIWVGTGEGNPRNSLNIGEGIYKSLDAGKTWKRMGLEKTRNIHRVIIDPNNPNTVYVG
;
A
#
# COMPACT_ATOMS: atom_id res chain seq x y z
N MET A 1 -29.48 -63.58 4.72
CA MET A 1 -29.38 -62.72 3.49
C MET A 1 -29.91 -61.29 3.68
N ARG A 2 -31.03 -61.03 4.32
CA ARG A 2 -31.64 -59.71 4.50
C ARG A 2 -30.73 -58.68 5.32
N ARG A 3 -29.98 -59.19 6.30
CA ARG A 3 -29.08 -58.30 7.13
C ARG A 3 -27.76 -57.89 6.41
N LEU A 4 -27.33 -58.73 5.46
CA LEU A 4 -26.12 -58.45 4.69
C LEU A 4 -26.34 -57.32 3.68
N CYS A 5 -27.53 -57.23 3.08
CA CYS A 5 -27.89 -56.15 2.14
C CYS A 5 -28.02 -54.79 2.80
N LEU A 6 -28.45 -54.72 4.08
CA LEU A 6 -28.55 -53.47 4.81
C LEU A 6 -27.14 -52.87 5.13
N PHE A 7 -26.20 -53.73 5.47
CA PHE A 7 -24.81 -53.28 5.73
C PHE A 7 -24.12 -52.75 4.46
N SER A 8 -24.39 -53.38 3.31
CA SER A 8 -23.84 -52.95 2.02
C SER A 8 -24.43 -51.61 1.57
N LEU A 9 -25.71 -51.32 1.88
CA LEU A 9 -26.35 -50.07 1.54
C LEU A 9 -25.84 -48.89 2.39
N VAL A 10 -25.58 -49.10 3.68
CA VAL A 10 -25.04 -48.11 4.59
C VAL A 10 -23.56 -47.76 4.24
N ALA A 11 -22.77 -48.76 3.83
CA ALA A 11 -21.38 -48.52 3.41
C ALA A 11 -21.28 -47.71 2.11
N PHE A 12 -22.28 -47.76 1.21
CA PHE A 12 -22.26 -47.01 -0.06
C PHE A 12 -22.62 -45.53 0.11
N VAL A 13 -23.35 -45.17 1.17
CA VAL A 13 -23.73 -43.76 1.44
C VAL A 13 -22.58 -42.95 2.03
N CYS A 14 -21.54 -43.56 2.58
CA CYS A 14 -20.40 -42.85 3.19
C CYS A 14 -19.36 -42.31 2.20
N PHE A 15 -19.47 -42.59 0.89
CA PHE A 15 -18.44 -42.20 -0.09
C PHE A 15 -18.74 -40.95 -0.91
N THR A 16 -19.80 -40.22 -0.63
CA THR A 16 -20.17 -39.03 -1.44
C THR A 16 -20.01 -37.70 -0.75
N VAL A 17 -19.17 -37.59 0.30
CA VAL A 17 -18.79 -36.27 0.84
C VAL A 17 -17.68 -35.72 -0.02
N SER A 18 -18.05 -35.10 -1.11
CA SER A 18 -17.12 -34.28 -1.90
C SER A 18 -16.92 -32.93 -1.20
N ALA A 19 -15.73 -32.71 -0.68
CA ALA A 19 -15.40 -31.40 -0.13
C ALA A 19 -15.59 -30.34 -1.22
N GLN A 20 -16.41 -29.32 -0.98
CA GLN A 20 -16.60 -28.20 -1.88
C GLN A 20 -15.26 -27.50 -2.07
N LYS A 21 -14.77 -27.44 -3.31
CA LYS A 21 -13.63 -26.58 -3.65
C LYS A 21 -14.08 -25.14 -3.51
N ILE A 22 -13.52 -24.42 -2.55
CA ILE A 22 -13.70 -22.99 -2.43
C ILE A 22 -13.02 -22.34 -3.64
N SER A 23 -13.80 -21.66 -4.49
CA SER A 23 -13.29 -20.89 -5.62
C SER A 23 -12.92 -19.49 -5.17
N LEU A 24 -11.80 -18.96 -5.67
CA LEU A 24 -11.41 -17.57 -5.44
C LEU A 24 -12.45 -16.56 -5.98
N ASP A 25 -13.26 -16.96 -6.96
CA ASP A 25 -14.37 -16.16 -7.47
C ASP A 25 -15.43 -15.83 -6.42
N GLN A 26 -15.56 -16.63 -5.37
CA GLN A 26 -16.48 -16.36 -4.27
C GLN A 26 -16.03 -15.16 -3.43
N PHE A 27 -14.76 -14.79 -3.51
CA PHE A 27 -14.16 -13.68 -2.76
C PHE A 27 -13.94 -12.41 -3.61
N LYS A 28 -14.25 -12.43 -4.92
CA LYS A 28 -14.01 -11.31 -5.83
C LYS A 28 -14.70 -9.99 -5.42
N ASN A 29 -15.76 -10.09 -4.63
CA ASN A 29 -16.49 -8.91 -4.13
C ASN A 29 -16.01 -8.46 -2.74
N LEU A 30 -15.09 -9.21 -2.10
CA LEU A 30 -14.49 -8.79 -0.84
C LEU A 30 -13.41 -7.75 -1.14
N LYS A 31 -13.68 -6.52 -0.76
CA LYS A 31 -12.68 -5.44 -0.78
C LYS A 31 -12.01 -5.34 0.59
N ALA A 32 -10.70 -5.40 0.61
CA ALA A 32 -9.96 -5.04 1.82
C ALA A 32 -10.27 -3.57 2.17
N ARG A 33 -10.52 -3.30 3.45
CA ARG A 33 -10.68 -1.95 3.97
C ARG A 33 -9.49 -1.65 4.86
N ASN A 34 -8.78 -0.58 4.54
CA ASN A 34 -7.78 -0.05 5.44
C ASN A 34 -8.50 0.52 6.69
N ILE A 35 -8.14 0.02 7.86
CA ILE A 35 -8.73 0.45 9.14
C ILE A 35 -7.82 1.40 9.91
N GLY A 36 -6.82 1.94 9.25
CA GLY A 36 -5.88 2.91 9.79
C GLY A 36 -4.59 2.31 10.33
N PRO A 37 -3.65 3.16 10.73
CA PRO A 37 -2.44 2.70 11.38
C PRO A 37 -2.82 2.12 12.74
N ALA A 38 -2.84 0.79 12.85
CA ALA A 38 -2.89 0.14 14.15
C ALA A 38 -1.57 0.35 14.88
N GLY A 39 -1.54 0.31 16.21
CA GLY A 39 -0.40 0.70 17.03
C GLY A 39 0.95 0.01 16.75
N MET A 40 0.98 -0.99 15.88
CA MET A 40 2.20 -1.69 15.44
C MET A 40 2.42 -1.64 13.91
N SER A 41 1.60 -0.89 13.17
CA SER A 41 1.44 -1.07 11.73
C SER A 41 2.40 -0.28 10.87
N GLY A 42 3.44 0.23 11.37
CA GLY A 42 4.44 0.79 10.50
C GLY A 42 5.19 1.96 11.10
N ARG A 43 6.45 1.99 10.74
CA ARG A 43 7.31 3.14 11.01
C ARG A 43 7.02 4.20 9.98
N ILE A 44 7.02 5.44 10.39
CA ILE A 44 7.05 6.56 9.48
C ILE A 44 8.47 6.64 8.89
N THR A 45 8.56 6.52 7.58
CA THR A 45 9.81 6.58 6.83
C THR A 45 10.06 7.97 6.26
N SER A 46 8.99 8.70 6.00
CA SER A 46 9.06 10.04 5.45
C SER A 46 7.87 10.89 5.88
N ILE A 47 8.12 12.19 6.02
CA ILE A 47 7.11 13.20 6.31
C ILE A 47 7.46 14.44 5.49
N ASP A 48 6.46 15.08 4.90
CA ASP A 48 6.58 16.38 4.28
C ASP A 48 5.27 17.16 4.44
N ALA A 49 5.37 18.49 4.51
CA ALA A 49 4.24 19.39 4.67
C ALA A 49 4.22 20.45 3.59
N VAL A 50 3.04 20.94 3.24
CA VAL A 50 2.88 22.05 2.32
C VAL A 50 3.33 23.34 3.01
N HIS A 51 4.43 23.97 2.58
CA HIS A 51 5.01 25.13 3.23
C HIS A 51 4.05 26.31 3.36
N LYS A 52 3.19 26.54 2.35
CA LYS A 52 2.20 27.63 2.36
C LYS A 52 0.96 27.31 3.21
N ASN A 53 0.72 26.03 3.53
CA ASN A 53 -0.36 25.58 4.39
C ASN A 53 0.10 24.36 5.19
N PRO A 54 0.78 24.55 6.31
CA PRO A 54 1.36 23.46 7.10
C PRO A 54 0.32 22.56 7.79
N SER A 55 -0.98 22.87 7.68
CA SER A 55 -2.04 21.95 8.08
C SER A 55 -2.15 20.73 7.15
N ILE A 56 -1.61 20.83 5.93
CA ILE A 56 -1.56 19.73 4.96
C ILE A 56 -0.22 19.03 5.10
N ILE A 57 -0.27 17.78 5.59
CA ILE A 57 0.91 16.95 5.84
C ILE A 57 0.71 15.60 5.15
N TYR A 58 1.78 15.06 4.62
CA TYR A 58 1.82 13.72 4.07
C TYR A 58 2.82 12.87 4.85
N LEU A 59 2.44 11.61 5.12
CA LEU A 59 3.28 10.61 5.78
C LEU A 59 3.47 9.42 4.85
N GLY A 60 4.71 8.91 4.77
CA GLY A 60 5.01 7.62 4.20
C GLY A 60 5.28 6.61 5.31
N ALA A 61 4.62 5.45 5.26
CA ALA A 61 4.82 4.38 6.21
C ALA A 61 5.53 3.18 5.57
N ALA A 62 6.45 2.55 6.30
CA ALA A 62 7.28 1.45 5.81
C ALA A 62 6.49 0.27 5.23
N SER A 63 5.26 0.05 5.69
CA SER A 63 4.36 -1.03 5.23
C SER A 63 2.90 -0.61 5.28
N GLY A 64 2.63 0.69 5.32
CA GLY A 64 1.27 1.22 5.52
C GLY A 64 0.86 2.27 4.50
N GLY A 65 1.56 2.36 3.36
CA GLY A 65 1.22 3.30 2.29
C GLY A 65 1.48 4.75 2.63
N VAL A 66 0.78 5.63 1.93
CA VAL A 66 0.86 7.08 2.12
C VAL A 66 -0.42 7.59 2.76
N TRP A 67 -0.25 8.45 3.75
CA TRP A 67 -1.34 9.08 4.50
C TRP A 67 -1.29 10.59 4.36
N LYS A 68 -2.46 11.20 4.29
CA LYS A 68 -2.63 12.65 4.21
C LYS A 68 -3.49 13.16 5.34
N THR A 69 -3.12 14.29 5.93
CA THR A 69 -4.00 15.13 6.75
C THR A 69 -4.17 16.49 6.10
N GLU A 70 -5.31 17.13 6.35
CA GLU A 70 -5.60 18.50 5.94
C GLU A 70 -5.93 19.40 7.14
N ASN A 71 -5.79 18.86 8.35
CA ASN A 71 -6.16 19.53 9.60
C ASN A 71 -5.09 19.32 10.71
N SER A 72 -3.81 19.42 10.33
CA SER A 72 -2.69 19.36 11.25
C SER A 72 -2.58 18.03 12.03
N GLY A 73 -3.07 16.93 11.43
CA GLY A 73 -2.96 15.60 12.01
C GLY A 73 -4.13 15.16 12.88
N ALA A 74 -5.22 15.93 12.95
CA ALA A 74 -6.42 15.52 13.68
C ALA A 74 -7.08 14.30 13.03
N ASP A 75 -7.13 14.29 11.68
CA ASP A 75 -7.60 13.14 10.90
C ASP A 75 -6.59 12.77 9.82
N TRP A 76 -6.50 11.47 9.51
CA TRP A 76 -5.61 10.94 8.49
C TRP A 76 -6.39 10.08 7.50
N THR A 77 -6.18 10.34 6.21
CA THR A 77 -6.78 9.59 5.11
C THR A 77 -5.71 8.83 4.35
N PRO A 78 -5.86 7.51 4.14
CA PRO A 78 -4.96 6.77 3.27
C PRO A 78 -5.22 7.18 1.82
N ILE A 79 -4.14 7.43 1.07
CA ILE A 79 -4.22 7.93 -0.31
C ILE A 79 -3.42 7.09 -1.31
N PHE A 80 -2.93 5.92 -0.90
CA PHE A 80 -2.09 5.04 -1.73
C PHE A 80 -2.58 3.59 -1.78
N ASP A 81 -3.76 3.30 -1.21
CA ASP A 81 -4.28 1.94 -1.01
C ASP A 81 -4.58 1.19 -2.32
N ASP A 82 -4.88 1.92 -3.40
CA ASP A 82 -5.14 1.32 -4.72
C ASP A 82 -3.85 0.93 -5.48
N GLN A 83 -2.68 1.19 -4.91
CA GLN A 83 -1.42 0.81 -5.52
C GLN A 83 -0.99 -0.61 -5.11
N PRO A 84 -0.28 -1.34 -5.98
CA PRO A 84 0.10 -2.74 -5.71
C PRO A 84 1.12 -2.89 -4.58
N ILE A 85 1.75 -1.80 -4.17
CA ILE A 85 2.81 -1.77 -3.16
C ILE A 85 2.51 -0.73 -2.07
N GLN A 86 2.66 -1.14 -0.81
CA GLN A 86 2.41 -0.27 0.35
C GLN A 86 3.67 0.08 1.14
N ASN A 87 4.83 -0.32 0.63
CA ASN A 87 6.11 -0.11 1.29
C ASN A 87 6.71 1.23 0.84
N ILE A 88 6.63 2.25 1.68
CA ILE A 88 7.12 3.59 1.34
C ILE A 88 8.50 3.81 1.97
N GLY A 89 9.43 4.32 1.17
CA GLY A 89 10.76 4.70 1.63
C GLY A 89 10.95 6.21 1.72
N ALA A 90 10.40 6.96 0.75
CA ALA A 90 10.52 8.40 0.70
C ALA A 90 9.30 9.05 0.06
N LEU A 91 9.04 10.32 0.40
CA LEU A 91 8.09 11.17 -0.32
C LEU A 91 8.61 12.62 -0.40
N ALA A 92 8.15 13.35 -1.40
CA ALA A 92 8.44 14.78 -1.56
C ALA A 92 7.27 15.49 -2.23
N ILE A 93 6.94 16.70 -1.73
CA ILE A 93 5.92 17.59 -2.28
C ILE A 93 6.61 18.66 -3.12
N GLN A 94 6.12 18.92 -4.31
CA GLN A 94 6.55 20.07 -5.10
C GLN A 94 5.98 21.34 -4.49
N GLN A 95 6.79 22.10 -3.74
CA GLN A 95 6.32 23.26 -2.97
C GLN A 95 5.79 24.42 -3.84
N SER A 96 6.21 24.52 -5.10
CA SER A 96 5.68 25.49 -6.08
C SER A 96 4.28 25.08 -6.59
N ASN A 97 3.96 23.77 -6.57
CA ASN A 97 2.65 23.21 -6.90
C ASN A 97 2.35 21.99 -6.02
N PRO A 98 1.73 22.15 -4.85
CA PRO A 98 1.51 21.09 -3.89
C PRO A 98 0.56 19.96 -4.35
N SER A 99 -0.06 20.10 -5.52
CA SER A 99 -0.78 18.97 -6.14
C SER A 99 0.16 17.91 -6.69
N VAL A 100 1.44 18.24 -6.89
CA VAL A 100 2.45 17.31 -7.38
C VAL A 100 3.20 16.67 -6.22
N ILE A 101 3.10 15.35 -6.13
CA ILE A 101 3.74 14.55 -5.08
C ILE A 101 4.51 13.41 -5.72
N TRP A 102 5.69 13.16 -5.22
CA TRP A 102 6.49 12.01 -5.57
C TRP A 102 6.64 11.06 -4.39
N VAL A 103 6.54 9.77 -4.67
CA VAL A 103 6.66 8.70 -3.68
C VAL A 103 7.63 7.64 -4.18
N GLY A 104 8.72 7.45 -3.46
CA GLY A 104 9.65 6.34 -3.64
C GLY A 104 9.25 5.17 -2.77
N THR A 105 9.16 3.96 -3.37
CA THR A 105 8.78 2.76 -2.67
C THR A 105 9.99 1.93 -2.20
N GLY A 106 9.77 1.08 -1.19
CA GLY A 106 10.81 0.26 -0.57
C GLY A 106 11.51 0.98 0.59
N GLU A 107 11.43 0.36 1.76
CA GLU A 107 12.02 0.90 2.98
C GLU A 107 13.54 0.74 2.98
N GLY A 108 14.25 1.79 3.31
CA GLY A 108 15.70 1.82 3.39
C GLY A 108 16.30 1.93 4.78
N ASN A 109 15.51 2.06 5.82
CA ASN A 109 16.00 2.16 7.19
C ASN A 109 16.59 0.82 7.65
N PRO A 110 17.81 0.78 8.19
CA PRO A 110 18.46 -0.46 8.63
C PRO A 110 17.62 -1.18 9.69
N ARG A 111 17.18 -2.41 9.38
CA ARG A 111 16.57 -3.34 10.35
C ARG A 111 16.49 -4.77 9.79
N ASN A 112 16.02 -5.70 10.63
CA ASN A 112 16.00 -7.13 10.33
C ASN A 112 14.99 -7.52 9.23
N SER A 113 13.95 -6.71 8.99
CA SER A 113 12.96 -6.93 7.94
C SER A 113 12.79 -5.66 7.11
N LEU A 114 13.43 -5.61 5.96
CA LEU A 114 13.24 -4.55 4.98
C LEU A 114 12.23 -5.00 3.94
N ASN A 115 11.23 -4.16 3.71
CA ASN A 115 10.24 -4.40 2.67
C ASN A 115 10.69 -3.74 1.37
N ILE A 116 10.74 -4.53 0.31
CA ILE A 116 11.11 -4.05 -1.03
C ILE A 116 9.98 -3.24 -1.66
N GLY A 117 10.36 -2.33 -2.53
CA GLY A 117 9.47 -1.51 -3.36
C GLY A 117 9.46 -1.94 -4.82
N GLU A 118 8.75 -1.17 -5.63
CA GLU A 118 8.58 -1.35 -7.07
C GLU A 118 8.75 -0.02 -7.82
N GLY A 119 9.76 0.78 -7.44
CA GLY A 119 10.10 2.01 -8.11
C GLY A 119 9.42 3.26 -7.53
N ILE A 120 9.22 4.27 -8.39
CA ILE A 120 8.76 5.60 -8.00
C ILE A 120 7.40 5.94 -8.62
N TYR A 121 6.56 6.61 -7.85
CA TYR A 121 5.22 7.05 -8.24
C TYR A 121 5.09 8.57 -8.18
N LYS A 122 4.21 9.11 -9.03
CA LYS A 122 3.88 10.53 -9.08
C LYS A 122 2.37 10.72 -9.05
N SER A 123 1.90 11.65 -8.24
CA SER A 123 0.57 12.23 -8.30
C SER A 123 0.62 13.64 -8.86
N LEU A 124 -0.43 14.07 -9.55
CA LEU A 124 -0.63 15.43 -10.05
C LEU A 124 -1.87 16.10 -9.43
N ASP A 125 -2.55 15.41 -8.53
CA ASP A 125 -3.85 15.79 -7.97
C ASP A 125 -3.92 15.64 -6.44
N ALA A 126 -2.79 15.94 -5.80
CA ALA A 126 -2.65 15.90 -4.34
C ALA A 126 -2.91 14.51 -3.73
N GLY A 127 -2.55 13.45 -4.44
CA GLY A 127 -2.62 12.07 -3.99
C GLY A 127 -3.93 11.35 -4.30
N LYS A 128 -4.84 11.92 -5.10
CA LYS A 128 -6.08 11.26 -5.50
C LYS A 128 -5.83 10.13 -6.50
N THR A 129 -4.89 10.35 -7.43
CA THR A 129 -4.45 9.33 -8.38
C THR A 129 -2.93 9.26 -8.46
N TRP A 130 -2.41 8.09 -8.84
CA TRP A 130 -0.98 7.83 -8.89
C TRP A 130 -0.59 7.16 -10.20
N LYS A 131 0.56 7.58 -10.73
CA LYS A 131 1.18 6.97 -11.91
C LYS A 131 2.58 6.51 -11.56
N ARG A 132 2.89 5.25 -11.88
CA ARG A 132 4.27 4.73 -11.77
C ARG A 132 5.14 5.38 -12.85
N MET A 133 6.31 5.89 -12.43
CA MET A 133 7.21 6.69 -13.26
C MET A 133 8.52 5.97 -13.61
N GLY A 134 8.61 4.68 -13.27
CA GLY A 134 9.79 3.86 -13.56
C GLY A 134 10.54 3.41 -12.32
N LEU A 135 11.80 3.01 -12.49
CA LEU A 135 12.67 2.46 -11.46
C LEU A 135 12.14 1.16 -10.83
N GLU A 136 11.43 0.34 -11.60
CA GLU A 136 10.77 -0.90 -11.11
C GLU A 136 11.76 -1.90 -10.51
N LYS A 137 13.01 -1.90 -10.97
CA LYS A 137 14.08 -2.76 -10.47
C LYS A 137 14.76 -2.23 -9.22
N THR A 138 14.47 -0.98 -8.84
CA THR A 138 15.00 -0.36 -7.63
C THR A 138 14.20 -0.84 -6.44
N ARG A 139 14.83 -1.62 -5.58
CA ARG A 139 14.17 -2.29 -4.46
C ARG A 139 13.84 -1.34 -3.32
N ASN A 140 14.66 -0.32 -3.12
CA ASN A 140 14.53 0.62 -2.01
C ASN A 140 14.87 2.03 -2.50
N ILE A 141 13.99 2.99 -2.23
CA ILE A 141 14.20 4.41 -2.52
C ILE A 141 14.13 5.16 -1.19
N HIS A 142 15.28 5.62 -0.72
CA HIS A 142 15.42 6.21 0.60
C HIS A 142 15.24 7.73 0.60
N ARG A 143 15.43 8.33 -0.57
CA ARG A 143 15.38 9.78 -0.72
C ARG A 143 14.76 10.18 -2.04
N VAL A 144 13.87 11.17 -1.99
CA VAL A 144 13.35 11.87 -3.15
C VAL A 144 13.48 13.36 -2.86
N ILE A 145 14.11 14.09 -3.76
CA ILE A 145 14.27 15.55 -3.66
C ILE A 145 13.84 16.16 -4.97
N ILE A 146 12.94 17.12 -4.92
CA ILE A 146 12.53 17.92 -6.07
C ILE A 146 13.36 19.21 -6.06
N ASP A 147 14.01 19.54 -7.18
CA ASP A 147 14.75 20.79 -7.31
C ASP A 147 13.77 21.98 -7.17
N PRO A 148 13.97 22.87 -6.19
CA PRO A 148 13.04 23.97 -5.96
C PRO A 148 13.05 25.01 -7.08
N ASN A 149 14.16 25.12 -7.83
CA ASN A 149 14.32 26.07 -8.93
C ASN A 149 13.89 25.47 -10.27
N ASN A 150 13.98 24.14 -10.41
CA ASN A 150 13.55 23.41 -11.60
C ASN A 150 12.76 22.16 -11.20
N PRO A 151 11.46 22.27 -10.95
CA PRO A 151 10.64 21.14 -10.47
C PRO A 151 10.52 19.95 -11.44
N ASN A 152 11.02 20.10 -12.67
CA ASN A 152 11.13 18.98 -13.60
C ASN A 152 12.35 18.08 -13.31
N THR A 153 13.25 18.53 -12.45
CA THR A 153 14.41 17.75 -11.99
C THR A 153 14.09 17.14 -10.62
N VAL A 154 14.20 15.83 -10.54
CA VAL A 154 13.97 15.05 -9.32
C VAL A 154 15.16 14.13 -9.09
N TYR A 155 15.76 14.24 -7.91
CA TYR A 155 16.85 13.39 -7.47
C TYR A 155 16.28 12.23 -6.65
N VAL A 156 16.75 11.03 -6.93
CA VAL A 156 16.29 9.79 -6.29
C VAL A 156 17.52 9.01 -5.78
N GLY A 157 17.49 8.61 -4.52
CA GLY A 157 18.58 7.86 -3.87
C GLY A 157 18.09 6.76 -2.95
#